data_e82ffa67b9dae51b2dbf5a66638b4752
#
_entry.id   e82ffa67b9dae51b2dbf5a66638b4752
#
_cell.length_a   1.000
_cell.length_b   1.000
_cell.length_c   1.000
_cell.angle_alpha   90.00
_cell.angle_beta   90.00
_cell.angle_gamma   90.00
#
_symmetry.space_group_name_H-M   'P 1'
#
loop_
_entity.id
_entity.type
_entity.pdbx_description
1 polymer ?
#
loop_
_entity_poly.entity_id
_entity_poly.type
_entity_poly.pdbx_seq_one_letter_code
_entity_poly.pdbx_strand_id
1 'polypeptide(L)'
;MKKILLTFFALSFVLTSCEFDKGFEEMNVNPAKANQIAVANKFAATQLYTSGSRYENWRTSLIYQSTLIQHFSATAGYWSGDRYFRNDGYSTSLWDRNYPEAVKMIEDIKSQLTSQGNSGSEMGMTRILRVFIYSRLTDLHGDVPYSEAGQGYTNGILKPKYDAQ
;
A
#
# COMPACT_ATOMS: atom_id res chain seq x y z
N MET A 1 -31.83 39.15 -39.64
CA MET A 1 -32.33 38.80 -38.31
C MET A 1 -32.75 37.33 -38.22
N LYS A 2 -33.60 36.79 -39.14
CA LYS A 2 -34.02 35.36 -39.09
C LYS A 2 -32.87 34.32 -39.13
N LYS A 3 -31.79 34.57 -39.89
CA LYS A 3 -30.65 33.68 -40.02
C LYS A 3 -29.79 33.63 -38.72
N ILE A 4 -29.69 34.74 -38.01
CA ILE A 4 -28.96 34.83 -36.72
C ILE A 4 -29.73 34.12 -35.62
N LEU A 5 -31.04 34.18 -35.62
CA LEU A 5 -31.89 33.46 -34.67
C LEU A 5 -31.79 31.94 -34.85
N LEU A 6 -31.73 31.48 -36.12
CA LEU A 6 -31.58 30.04 -36.43
C LEU A 6 -30.21 29.48 -36.01
N THR A 7 -29.14 30.28 -36.17
CA THR A 7 -27.80 29.89 -35.70
C THR A 7 -27.71 29.84 -34.16
N PHE A 8 -28.35 30.76 -33.46
CA PHE A 8 -28.42 30.76 -32.01
C PHE A 8 -29.23 29.56 -31.46
N PHE A 9 -30.33 29.20 -32.14
CA PHE A 9 -31.13 28.05 -31.80
C PHE A 9 -30.41 26.70 -32.05
N ALA A 10 -29.65 26.60 -33.14
CA ALA A 10 -28.83 25.42 -33.42
C ALA A 10 -27.65 25.28 -32.44
N LEU A 11 -27.07 26.39 -31.97
CA LEU A 11 -25.98 26.39 -31.01
C LEU A 11 -26.44 26.00 -29.59
N SER A 12 -27.67 26.31 -29.21
CA SER A 12 -28.23 25.90 -27.91
C SER A 12 -28.53 24.38 -27.83
N PHE A 13 -28.73 23.70 -28.93
CA PHE A 13 -28.89 22.24 -28.97
C PHE A 13 -27.60 21.45 -28.78
N VAL A 14 -26.44 22.08 -29.08
CA VAL A 14 -25.14 21.44 -28.92
C VAL A 14 -24.67 21.46 -27.44
N LEU A 15 -25.21 22.37 -26.63
CA LEU A 15 -24.85 22.52 -25.23
C LEU A 15 -25.59 21.54 -24.28
N THR A 16 -26.62 20.83 -24.75
CA THR A 16 -27.36 19.84 -23.94
C THR A 16 -26.85 18.40 -24.12
N SER A 17 -25.78 18.17 -24.88
CA SER A 17 -25.27 16.84 -25.22
C SER A 17 -24.20 16.33 -24.25
N CYS A 18 -24.03 16.91 -23.06
CA CYS A 18 -23.03 16.48 -22.12
C CYS A 18 -23.60 15.73 -20.92
N GLU A 19 -24.22 14.60 -21.14
CA GLU A 19 -24.28 13.53 -20.16
C GLU A 19 -23.48 12.31 -20.67
N PHE A 20 -22.31 12.55 -21.21
CA PHE A 20 -21.44 11.49 -21.75
C PHE A 20 -20.88 10.59 -20.63
N ASP A 21 -20.99 11.03 -19.37
CA ASP A 21 -20.47 10.33 -18.20
C ASP A 21 -21.49 9.50 -17.42
N LYS A 22 -22.78 9.55 -17.79
CA LYS A 22 -23.78 8.73 -17.12
C LYS A 22 -23.54 7.24 -17.39
N GLY A 23 -23.23 6.52 -16.31
CA GLY A 23 -23.04 5.07 -16.33
C GLY A 23 -21.58 4.61 -16.37
N PHE A 24 -20.59 5.49 -16.53
CA PHE A 24 -19.18 5.07 -16.44
C PHE A 24 -18.79 4.59 -15.04
N GLU A 25 -19.31 5.23 -14.00
CA GLU A 25 -19.07 4.78 -12.63
C GLU A 25 -19.66 3.38 -12.39
N GLU A 26 -20.86 3.12 -12.89
CA GLU A 26 -21.53 1.82 -12.77
C GLU A 26 -20.84 0.74 -13.63
N MET A 27 -20.38 1.09 -14.84
CA MET A 27 -19.65 0.16 -15.71
C MET A 27 -18.26 -0.17 -15.17
N ASN A 28 -17.63 0.73 -14.42
CA ASN A 28 -16.32 0.52 -13.80
C ASN A 28 -16.37 -0.25 -12.48
N VAL A 29 -17.56 -0.53 -11.96
CA VAL A 29 -17.70 -1.41 -10.80
C VAL A 29 -17.52 -2.85 -11.24
N ASN A 30 -16.39 -3.46 -10.87
CA ASN A 30 -16.18 -4.88 -11.11
C ASN A 30 -17.17 -5.70 -10.26
N PRO A 31 -18.18 -6.38 -10.87
CA PRO A 31 -19.19 -7.12 -10.11
C PRO A 31 -18.61 -8.32 -9.36
N ALA A 32 -17.40 -8.78 -9.72
CA ALA A 32 -16.69 -9.84 -9.02
C ALA A 32 -15.80 -9.32 -7.87
N LYS A 33 -15.75 -8.00 -7.66
CA LYS A 33 -14.98 -7.41 -6.54
C LYS A 33 -15.73 -7.65 -5.24
N ALA A 34 -15.15 -8.41 -4.36
CA ALA A 34 -15.66 -8.58 -3.01
C ALA A 34 -15.73 -7.22 -2.30
N ASN A 35 -16.94 -6.75 -1.99
CA ASN A 35 -17.14 -5.47 -1.30
C ASN A 35 -16.61 -5.48 0.14
N GLN A 36 -16.54 -6.65 0.75
CA GLN A 36 -15.93 -6.85 2.06
C GLN A 36 -15.22 -8.20 2.11
N ILE A 37 -13.93 -8.16 2.47
CA ILE A 37 -13.15 -9.36 2.76
C ILE A 37 -13.15 -9.53 4.28
N ALA A 38 -13.39 -10.76 4.75
CA ALA A 38 -13.36 -11.09 6.18
C ALA A 38 -11.99 -10.72 6.80
N VAL A 39 -12.01 -10.16 8.01
CA VAL A 39 -10.81 -9.78 8.76
C VAL A 39 -9.81 -10.93 8.87
N ALA A 40 -10.28 -12.15 9.13
CA ALA A 40 -9.41 -13.32 9.23
C ALA A 40 -8.60 -13.59 7.95
N ASN A 41 -9.22 -13.45 6.77
CA ASN A 41 -8.53 -13.65 5.50
C ASN A 41 -7.50 -12.55 5.23
N LYS A 42 -7.84 -11.30 5.54
CA LYS A 42 -6.90 -10.18 5.46
C LYS A 42 -5.73 -10.36 6.42
N PHE A 43 -6.01 -10.82 7.64
CA PHE A 43 -5.00 -11.05 8.66
C PHE A 43 -4.02 -12.15 8.23
N ALA A 44 -4.51 -13.29 7.73
CA ALA A 44 -3.68 -14.36 7.20
C ALA A 44 -2.80 -13.89 6.03
N ALA A 45 -3.36 -13.11 5.09
CA ALA A 45 -2.61 -12.52 4.00
C ALA A 45 -1.54 -11.53 4.50
N THR A 46 -1.87 -10.71 5.50
CA THR A 46 -0.91 -9.78 6.11
C THR A 46 0.26 -10.52 6.77
N GLN A 47 -0.01 -11.62 7.48
CA GLN A 47 1.04 -12.48 8.04
C GLN A 47 1.95 -13.03 6.94
N LEU A 48 1.37 -13.50 5.83
CA LEU A 48 2.13 -14.01 4.70
C LEU A 48 3.05 -12.93 4.10
N TYR A 49 2.53 -11.73 3.86
CA TYR A 49 3.35 -10.63 3.35
C TYR A 49 4.43 -10.19 4.33
N THR A 50 4.10 -10.12 5.62
CA THR A 50 5.04 -9.72 6.67
C THR A 50 6.16 -10.74 6.88
N SER A 51 5.88 -12.04 6.72
CA SER A 51 6.88 -13.09 6.83
C SER A 51 7.86 -13.17 5.65
N GLY A 52 7.65 -12.38 4.61
CA GLY A 52 8.50 -12.36 3.43
C GLY A 52 8.16 -13.48 2.46
N SER A 53 6.94 -13.50 1.97
CA SER A 53 6.44 -14.51 1.03
C SER A 53 7.06 -14.45 -0.36
N ARG A 54 7.83 -13.42 -0.65
CA ARG A 54 8.40 -13.16 -1.97
C ARG A 54 9.90 -12.87 -1.91
N TYR A 55 10.44 -12.41 -3.00
CA TYR A 55 11.87 -12.18 -3.18
C TYR A 55 12.44 -11.02 -2.34
N GLU A 56 11.60 -10.17 -1.71
CA GLU A 56 12.05 -9.11 -0.81
C GLU A 56 12.82 -9.68 0.40
N ASN A 57 12.36 -10.82 0.94
CA ASN A 57 13.09 -11.50 2.01
C ASN A 57 14.43 -12.04 1.49
N TRP A 58 14.46 -12.61 0.29
CA TRP A 58 15.68 -13.03 -0.35
C TRP A 58 16.64 -11.87 -0.63
N ARG A 59 16.14 -10.76 -1.22
CA ARG A 59 16.97 -9.60 -1.55
C ARG A 59 17.44 -8.87 -0.32
N THR A 60 16.53 -8.45 0.54
CA THR A 60 16.86 -7.61 1.69
C THR A 60 17.56 -8.41 2.77
N SER A 61 16.99 -9.53 3.19
CA SER A 61 17.51 -10.27 4.35
C SER A 61 18.67 -11.18 3.99
N LEU A 62 18.52 -12.04 2.96
CA LEU A 62 19.53 -13.05 2.66
C LEU A 62 20.77 -12.45 1.98
N ILE A 63 20.60 -11.81 0.81
CA ILE A 63 21.76 -11.41 0.00
C ILE A 63 22.32 -10.03 0.35
N TYR A 64 21.64 -9.24 1.18
CA TYR A 64 22.11 -7.92 1.57
C TYR A 64 22.36 -7.81 3.07
N GLN A 65 21.35 -7.88 3.93
CA GLN A 65 21.53 -7.74 5.38
C GLN A 65 22.46 -8.82 5.97
N SER A 66 22.24 -10.10 5.62
CA SER A 66 23.07 -11.20 6.14
C SER A 66 24.53 -11.13 5.70
N THR A 67 24.80 -10.58 4.53
CA THR A 67 26.16 -10.35 4.06
C THR A 67 26.78 -9.10 4.68
N LEU A 68 26.00 -8.02 4.89
CA LEU A 68 26.47 -6.82 5.60
C LEU A 68 26.92 -7.13 7.03
N ILE A 69 26.20 -7.98 7.75
CA ILE A 69 26.57 -8.41 9.11
C ILE A 69 27.57 -9.58 9.12
N GLN A 70 28.13 -9.93 7.97
CA GLN A 70 29.15 -10.97 7.80
C GLN A 70 28.71 -12.39 8.23
N HIS A 71 27.40 -12.68 8.25
CA HIS A 71 26.90 -14.05 8.45
C HIS A 71 27.18 -14.95 7.26
N PHE A 72 27.13 -14.37 6.04
CA PHE A 72 27.45 -15.05 4.80
C PHE A 72 28.45 -14.23 4.00
N SER A 73 29.32 -14.92 3.26
CA SER A 73 30.18 -14.34 2.25
C SER A 73 29.61 -14.61 0.87
N ALA A 74 29.68 -13.62 -0.01
CA ALA A 74 29.14 -13.74 -1.36
C ALA A 74 30.17 -14.35 -2.30
N THR A 75 29.78 -15.42 -2.98
CA THR A 75 30.55 -15.98 -4.11
C THR A 75 30.12 -15.39 -5.45
N ALA A 76 28.94 -14.79 -5.51
CA ALA A 76 28.38 -14.17 -6.72
C ALA A 76 28.62 -12.65 -6.71
N GLY A 77 29.11 -12.12 -7.83
CA GLY A 77 29.54 -10.71 -7.91
C GLY A 77 28.44 -9.66 -7.67
N TYR A 78 27.15 -10.01 -7.86
CA TYR A 78 26.04 -9.12 -7.60
C TYR A 78 25.59 -9.07 -6.13
N TRP A 79 26.07 -9.99 -5.29
CA TRP A 79 25.88 -9.96 -3.84
C TRP A 79 26.98 -9.11 -3.23
N SER A 80 26.71 -7.86 -2.94
CA SER A 80 27.73 -6.87 -2.61
C SER A 80 27.75 -6.45 -1.15
N GLY A 81 26.85 -7.00 -0.32
CA GLY A 81 26.74 -6.64 1.09
C GLY A 81 28.01 -6.96 1.90
N ASP A 82 28.66 -8.08 1.65
CA ASP A 82 29.89 -8.48 2.33
C ASP A 82 31.10 -7.54 2.06
N ARG A 83 31.00 -6.71 1.04
CA ARG A 83 31.97 -5.66 0.70
C ARG A 83 31.51 -4.27 1.11
N TYR A 84 30.42 -4.18 1.87
CA TYR A 84 29.80 -2.94 2.34
C TYR A 84 29.41 -1.97 1.23
N PHE A 85 29.15 -2.44 0.02
CA PHE A 85 28.61 -1.61 -1.04
C PHE A 85 27.14 -1.31 -0.80
N ARG A 86 26.79 -0.04 -0.89
CA ARG A 86 25.41 0.39 -0.85
C ARG A 86 24.66 -0.15 -2.07
N ASN A 87 23.51 -0.77 -1.81
CA ASN A 87 22.61 -1.25 -2.84
C ASN A 87 21.16 -0.86 -2.48
N ASP A 88 20.73 0.28 -3.01
CA ASP A 88 19.40 0.84 -2.74
C ASP A 88 18.29 -0.09 -3.23
N GLY A 89 18.46 -0.77 -4.36
CA GLY A 89 17.48 -1.72 -4.87
C GLY A 89 17.25 -2.93 -3.95
N TYR A 90 18.25 -3.33 -3.16
CA TYR A 90 18.08 -4.40 -2.18
C TYR A 90 17.49 -3.88 -0.86
N SER A 91 17.90 -2.69 -0.42
CA SER A 91 17.34 -2.10 0.81
C SER A 91 15.89 -1.65 0.64
N THR A 92 15.52 -1.08 -0.50
CA THR A 92 14.15 -0.62 -0.77
C THR A 92 13.16 -1.75 -1.05
N SER A 93 13.62 -2.97 -1.35
CA SER A 93 12.72 -4.10 -1.64
C SER A 93 11.71 -4.37 -0.51
N LEU A 94 12.12 -4.20 0.75
CA LEU A 94 11.23 -4.36 1.90
C LEU A 94 10.18 -3.24 1.95
N TRP A 95 10.58 -2.00 1.70
CA TRP A 95 9.70 -0.85 1.63
C TRP A 95 8.65 -1.00 0.54
N ASP A 96 9.10 -1.29 -0.69
CA ASP A 96 8.26 -1.40 -1.88
C ASP A 96 7.19 -2.48 -1.77
N ARG A 97 7.40 -3.47 -0.91
CA ARG A 97 6.44 -4.55 -0.66
C ARG A 97 5.58 -4.30 0.57
N ASN A 98 6.18 -3.87 1.67
CA ASN A 98 5.41 -3.76 2.91
C ASN A 98 4.38 -2.64 2.86
N TYR A 99 4.70 -1.47 2.29
CA TYR A 99 3.73 -0.37 2.25
C TYR A 99 2.50 -0.66 1.41
N PRO A 100 2.59 -1.10 0.14
CA PRO A 100 1.40 -1.35 -0.67
C PRO A 100 0.63 -2.62 -0.27
N GLU A 101 1.27 -3.56 0.39
CA GLU A 101 0.66 -4.85 0.74
C GLU A 101 0.39 -4.96 2.25
N ALA A 102 1.40 -5.15 3.09
CA ALA A 102 1.22 -5.41 4.53
C ALA A 102 0.68 -4.20 5.30
N VAL A 103 1.26 -3.01 5.12
CA VAL A 103 0.83 -1.79 5.80
C VAL A 103 -0.58 -1.41 5.40
N LYS A 104 -0.87 -1.37 4.10
CA LYS A 104 -2.22 -1.08 3.61
C LYS A 104 -3.25 -2.03 4.21
N MET A 105 -2.95 -3.32 4.25
CA MET A 105 -3.88 -4.35 4.72
C MET A 105 -4.07 -4.28 6.23
N ILE A 106 -3.02 -4.06 7.02
CA ILE A 106 -3.14 -3.97 8.48
C ILE A 106 -3.89 -2.71 8.92
N GLU A 107 -3.74 -1.59 8.22
CA GLU A 107 -4.51 -0.37 8.50
C GLU A 107 -5.99 -0.54 8.09
N ASP A 108 -6.28 -1.25 7.00
CA ASP A 108 -7.64 -1.59 6.59
C ASP A 108 -8.33 -2.51 7.62
N ILE A 109 -7.64 -3.55 8.12
CA ILE A 109 -8.15 -4.41 9.22
C ILE A 109 -8.46 -3.56 10.45
N LYS A 110 -7.54 -2.71 10.88
CA LYS A 110 -7.70 -1.83 12.03
C LYS A 110 -8.91 -0.90 11.86
N SER A 111 -9.07 -0.31 10.68
CA SER A 111 -10.22 0.55 10.34
C SER A 111 -11.53 -0.24 10.39
N GLN A 112 -11.58 -1.43 9.82
CA GLN A 112 -12.76 -2.30 9.82
C GLN A 112 -13.15 -2.71 11.25
N LEU A 113 -12.21 -3.17 12.08
CA LEU A 113 -12.46 -3.53 13.47
C LEU A 113 -12.93 -2.32 14.30
N THR A 114 -12.34 -1.15 14.06
CA THR A 114 -12.76 0.10 14.72
C THR A 114 -14.19 0.47 14.37
N SER A 115 -14.58 0.38 13.09
CA SER A 115 -15.95 0.66 12.65
C SER A 115 -16.98 -0.32 13.21
N GLN A 116 -16.55 -1.55 13.52
CA GLN A 116 -17.37 -2.59 14.17
C GLN A 116 -17.44 -2.45 15.70
N GLY A 117 -16.73 -1.49 16.29
CA GLY A 117 -16.61 -1.35 17.75
C GLY A 117 -15.82 -2.51 18.41
N ASN A 118 -15.08 -3.29 17.63
CA ASN A 118 -14.32 -4.44 18.13
C ASN A 118 -12.98 -3.97 18.73
N SER A 119 -12.87 -4.02 20.05
CA SER A 119 -11.66 -3.72 20.82
C SER A 119 -11.01 -4.96 21.46
N GLY A 120 -11.51 -6.15 21.13
CA GLY A 120 -11.10 -7.42 21.73
C GLY A 120 -9.78 -7.98 21.19
N SER A 121 -9.66 -9.30 21.26
CA SER A 121 -8.43 -10.03 20.88
C SER A 121 -8.01 -9.80 19.44
N GLU A 122 -8.94 -9.68 18.51
CA GLU A 122 -8.63 -9.42 17.09
C GLU A 122 -7.94 -8.07 16.90
N MET A 123 -8.41 -7.02 17.57
CA MET A 123 -7.73 -5.73 17.59
C MET A 123 -6.34 -5.81 18.26
N GLY A 124 -6.22 -6.60 19.33
CA GLY A 124 -4.94 -6.86 20.01
C GLY A 124 -3.92 -7.51 19.07
N MET A 125 -4.31 -8.58 18.37
CA MET A 125 -3.47 -9.25 17.38
C MET A 125 -3.10 -8.32 16.22
N THR A 126 -4.05 -7.52 15.76
CA THR A 126 -3.81 -6.52 14.71
C THR A 126 -2.75 -5.52 15.12
N ARG A 127 -2.80 -5.01 16.34
CA ARG A 127 -1.79 -4.08 16.89
C ARG A 127 -0.41 -4.73 17.00
N ILE A 128 -0.33 -5.98 17.46
CA ILE A 128 0.94 -6.71 17.56
C ILE A 128 1.56 -6.89 16.17
N LEU A 129 0.77 -7.36 15.20
CA LEU A 129 1.27 -7.55 13.84
C LEU A 129 1.69 -6.21 13.20
N ARG A 130 0.94 -5.14 13.48
CA ARG A 130 1.28 -3.78 13.05
C ARG A 130 2.65 -3.34 13.58
N VAL A 131 2.90 -3.51 14.86
CA VAL A 131 4.21 -3.21 15.48
C VAL A 131 5.32 -4.01 14.80
N PHE A 132 5.10 -5.30 14.56
CA PHE A 132 6.10 -6.14 13.90
C PHE A 132 6.43 -5.70 12.47
N ILE A 133 5.43 -5.26 11.70
CA ILE A 133 5.65 -4.71 10.34
C ILE A 133 6.51 -3.46 10.40
N TYR A 134 6.12 -2.51 11.26
CA TYR A 134 6.79 -1.21 11.32
C TYR A 134 8.16 -1.26 11.98
N SER A 135 8.39 -2.14 12.97
CA SER A 135 9.73 -2.31 13.55
C SER A 135 10.74 -2.71 12.47
N ARG A 136 10.40 -3.64 11.59
CA ARG A 136 11.28 -4.03 10.48
C ARG A 136 11.54 -2.89 9.48
N LEU A 137 10.53 -2.05 9.24
CA LEU A 137 10.69 -0.90 8.35
C LEU A 137 11.58 0.16 8.97
N THR A 138 11.35 0.53 10.22
CA THR A 138 12.12 1.57 10.90
C THR A 138 13.55 1.11 11.23
N ASP A 139 13.75 -0.17 11.57
CA ASP A 139 15.09 -0.73 11.79
C ASP A 139 15.98 -0.64 10.53
N LEU A 140 15.37 -0.76 9.35
CA LEU A 140 16.11 -0.69 8.08
C LEU A 140 16.23 0.74 7.52
N HIS A 141 15.22 1.58 7.73
CA HIS A 141 15.09 2.88 7.05
C HIS A 141 15.15 4.10 7.97
N GLY A 142 15.11 3.92 9.30
CA GLY A 142 15.00 5.02 10.26
C GLY A 142 13.57 5.56 10.33
N ASP A 143 13.41 6.87 10.25
CA ASP A 143 12.10 7.51 10.26
C ASP A 143 11.24 7.04 9.10
N VAL A 144 10.00 6.65 9.38
CA VAL A 144 9.07 6.10 8.39
C VAL A 144 7.66 6.67 8.56
N PRO A 145 6.83 6.72 7.50
CA PRO A 145 5.42 7.01 7.65
C PRO A 145 4.73 5.97 8.53
N TYR A 146 4.22 6.35 9.67
CA TYR A 146 3.57 5.47 10.65
C TYR A 146 2.14 5.88 11.00
N SER A 147 1.95 7.11 11.49
CA SER A 147 0.66 7.57 11.99
C SER A 147 -0.37 7.78 10.87
N GLU A 148 0.08 8.19 9.70
CA GLU A 148 -0.76 8.51 8.54
C GLU A 148 -0.67 7.50 7.40
N ALA A 149 0.17 6.47 7.56
CA ALA A 149 0.38 5.47 6.51
C ALA A 149 -0.88 4.64 6.23
N GLY A 150 -1.04 4.20 4.98
CA GLY A 150 -2.16 3.37 4.54
C GLY A 150 -3.52 4.07 4.47
N GLN A 151 -3.59 5.37 4.72
CA GLN A 151 -4.84 6.14 4.82
C GLN A 151 -5.21 6.88 3.53
N GLY A 152 -4.54 6.62 2.43
CA GLY A 152 -4.82 7.28 1.15
C GLY A 152 -6.25 7.09 0.68
N TYR A 153 -6.77 5.88 0.77
CA TYR A 153 -8.14 5.56 0.36
C TYR A 153 -9.21 6.01 1.36
N THR A 154 -8.96 5.82 2.65
CA THR A 154 -9.96 6.09 3.70
C THR A 154 -10.06 7.57 4.08
N ASN A 155 -8.92 8.25 4.13
CA ASN A 155 -8.81 9.63 4.62
C ASN A 155 -8.20 10.60 3.61
N GLY A 156 -7.93 10.18 2.38
CA GLY A 156 -7.37 11.03 1.33
C GLY A 156 -5.91 11.45 1.57
N ILE A 157 -5.20 10.81 2.51
CA ILE A 157 -3.81 11.16 2.83
C ILE A 157 -2.87 10.51 1.82
N LEU A 158 -2.55 11.25 0.77
CA LEU A 158 -1.67 10.77 -0.31
C LEU A 158 -0.18 11.01 -0.03
N LYS A 159 0.14 11.90 0.89
CA LYS A 159 1.51 12.24 1.29
C LYS A 159 1.61 12.18 2.82
N PRO A 160 1.72 10.98 3.39
CA PRO A 160 1.85 10.83 4.83
C PRO A 160 3.17 11.43 5.31
N LYS A 161 3.15 12.02 6.51
CA LYS A 161 4.37 12.51 7.16
C LYS A 161 5.25 11.34 7.63
N TYR A 162 6.54 11.62 7.73
CA TYR A 162 7.48 10.73 8.41
C TYR A 162 7.42 11.00 9.90
N ASP A 163 7.28 9.94 10.66
CA ASP A 163 7.32 9.99 12.12
C ASP A 163 8.71 9.58 12.59
N ALA A 164 9.22 10.24 13.63
CA ALA A 164 10.51 9.90 14.21
C ALA A 164 10.51 8.50 14.82
N GLN A 165 11.65 7.81 14.72
CA GLN A 165 11.89 6.48 15.28
C GLN A 165 11.86 6.51 16.80
#